data_fe311c42c7ccbd4a8807e45f7fd3edfe
#
_entry.id   fe311c42c7ccbd4a8807e45f7fd3edfe
#
_cell.length_a   1.000
_cell.length_b   1.000
_cell.length_c   1.000
_cell.angle_alpha   90.00
_cell.angle_beta   90.00
_cell.angle_gamma   90.00
#
_symmetry.space_group_name_H-M   'P 1'
#
loop_
_entity.id
_entity.type
_entity.pdbx_description
1 polymer ?
#
loop_
_entity_poly.entity_id
_entity_poly.type
_entity_poly.pdbx_seq_one_letter_code
_entity_poly.pdbx_strand_id
1 'polypeptide(L)'
;MALNDLLRVFWQRKLLIVLVALAVIVPAFVATKLVTKQYESTATLGVTPKSSGPEALTLFAILDQVVPFYAEAADSRTTLAAARARLGQPLGDISIETFKGTGLMKVKARSPSPRLAQLSAQTVARVLVRRVNRGEVG
;
A
#
# COMPACT_ATOMS: atom_id res chain seq x y z
N MET A 1 -5.65 -42.85 -36.00
CA MET A 1 -4.31 -42.31 -35.80
C MET A 1 -3.69 -42.98 -34.60
N ALA A 2 -2.64 -43.71 -34.81
CA ALA A 2 -1.99 -44.41 -33.72
C ALA A 2 -1.16 -43.43 -32.89
N LEU A 3 -1.18 -43.60 -31.55
CA LEU A 3 -0.35 -42.86 -30.57
C LEU A 3 1.13 -42.80 -30.99
N ASN A 4 1.59 -43.83 -31.68
CA ASN A 4 2.95 -43.99 -32.17
C ASN A 4 3.33 -42.96 -33.25
N ASP A 5 2.38 -42.51 -34.08
CA ASP A 5 2.63 -41.49 -35.08
C ASP A 5 2.79 -40.10 -34.48
N LEU A 6 2.03 -39.80 -33.43
CA LEU A 6 2.17 -38.60 -32.68
C LEU A 6 3.53 -38.54 -31.90
N LEU A 7 3.93 -39.62 -31.30
CA LEU A 7 5.22 -39.75 -30.64
C LEU A 7 6.39 -39.60 -31.61
N ARG A 8 6.26 -40.14 -32.83
CA ARG A 8 7.30 -40.02 -33.86
C ARG A 8 7.46 -38.61 -34.34
N VAL A 9 6.37 -37.89 -34.57
CA VAL A 9 6.39 -36.45 -34.94
C VAL A 9 6.98 -35.62 -33.79
N PHE A 10 6.65 -35.94 -32.55
CA PHE A 10 7.21 -35.26 -31.39
C PHE A 10 8.73 -35.43 -31.28
N TRP A 11 9.22 -36.64 -31.55
CA TRP A 11 10.67 -36.93 -31.52
C TRP A 11 11.43 -36.26 -32.68
N GLN A 12 10.83 -36.19 -33.84
CA GLN A 12 11.45 -35.54 -35.00
C GLN A 12 11.49 -34.01 -34.87
N ARG A 13 10.54 -33.41 -34.14
CA ARG A 13 10.45 -31.96 -33.95
C ARG A 13 10.77 -31.49 -32.53
N LYS A 14 11.37 -32.37 -31.75
CA LYS A 14 11.75 -32.07 -30.34
C LYS A 14 12.55 -30.76 -30.19
N LEU A 15 13.46 -30.51 -31.15
CA LEU A 15 14.30 -29.34 -31.12
C LEU A 15 13.50 -28.06 -31.35
N LEU A 16 12.52 -28.11 -32.23
CA LEU A 16 11.61 -26.99 -32.49
C LEU A 16 10.70 -26.71 -31.30
N ILE A 17 10.18 -27.76 -30.67
CA ILE A 17 9.34 -27.63 -29.46
C ILE A 17 10.15 -27.02 -28.31
N VAL A 18 11.36 -27.49 -28.08
CA VAL A 18 12.25 -26.93 -27.06
C VAL A 18 12.59 -25.47 -27.33
N LEU A 19 12.84 -25.13 -28.61
CA LEU A 19 13.16 -23.77 -28.99
C LEU A 19 11.97 -22.81 -28.77
N VAL A 20 10.76 -23.22 -29.13
CA VAL A 20 9.53 -22.45 -28.88
C VAL A 20 9.28 -22.33 -27.36
N ALA A 21 9.44 -23.41 -26.61
CA ALA A 21 9.29 -23.35 -25.15
C ALA A 21 10.30 -22.38 -24.51
N LEU A 22 11.57 -22.44 -24.92
CA LEU A 22 12.60 -21.50 -24.45
C LEU A 22 12.28 -20.05 -24.84
N ALA A 23 11.78 -19.82 -26.07
CA ALA A 23 11.40 -18.49 -26.54
C ALA A 23 10.27 -17.85 -25.71
N VAL A 24 9.45 -18.66 -25.04
CA VAL A 24 8.39 -18.17 -24.14
C VAL A 24 8.89 -18.06 -22.69
N ILE A 25 9.61 -19.09 -22.22
CA ILE A 25 10.04 -19.15 -20.82
C ILE A 25 11.10 -18.10 -20.50
N VAL A 26 12.07 -17.88 -21.40
CA VAL A 26 13.16 -16.92 -21.14
C VAL A 26 12.65 -15.49 -20.96
N PRO A 27 11.81 -14.91 -21.84
CA PRO A 27 11.29 -13.55 -21.65
C PRO A 27 10.37 -13.47 -20.44
N ALA A 28 9.57 -14.50 -20.13
CA ALA A 28 8.74 -14.53 -18.94
C ALA A 28 9.59 -14.51 -17.65
N PHE A 29 10.68 -15.26 -17.62
CA PHE A 29 11.60 -15.28 -16.49
C PHE A 29 12.32 -13.94 -16.32
N VAL A 30 12.79 -13.34 -17.41
CA VAL A 30 13.43 -12.02 -17.39
C VAL A 30 12.44 -10.96 -16.92
N ALA A 31 11.22 -10.94 -17.44
CA ALA A 31 10.18 -10.01 -17.01
C ALA A 31 9.89 -10.14 -15.51
N THR A 32 9.80 -11.37 -14.99
CA THR A 32 9.59 -11.60 -13.55
C THR A 32 10.75 -11.10 -12.68
N LYS A 33 11.98 -11.15 -13.18
CA LYS A 33 13.16 -10.62 -12.46
C LYS A 33 13.26 -9.10 -12.50
N LEU A 34 12.76 -8.48 -13.57
CA LEU A 34 12.75 -7.02 -13.73
C LEU A 34 11.65 -6.33 -12.89
N VAL A 35 10.61 -7.07 -12.47
CA VAL A 35 9.57 -6.52 -11.60
C VAL A 35 10.17 -6.27 -10.22
N THR A 36 10.28 -5.00 -9.87
CA THR A 36 10.70 -4.59 -8.52
C THR A 36 9.64 -4.99 -7.51
N LYS A 37 10.01 -5.79 -6.53
CA LYS A 37 9.12 -6.14 -5.42
C LYS A 37 8.72 -4.88 -4.68
N GLN A 38 7.42 -4.70 -4.49
CA GLN A 38 6.86 -3.61 -3.70
C GLN A 38 6.32 -4.20 -2.40
N TYR A 39 6.72 -3.62 -1.29
CA TYR A 39 6.23 -3.98 0.04
C TYR A 39 5.28 -2.89 0.50
N GLU A 40 4.13 -3.30 1.01
CA GLU A 40 3.13 -2.42 1.58
C GLU A 40 3.10 -2.59 3.10
N SER A 41 3.13 -1.50 3.81
CA SER A 41 2.91 -1.46 5.26
C SER A 41 1.76 -0.53 5.57
N THR A 42 0.93 -0.93 6.53
CA THR A 42 -0.29 -0.21 6.89
C THR A 42 -0.23 0.20 8.36
N ALA A 43 -0.45 1.48 8.63
CA ALA A 43 -0.70 2.01 9.96
C ALA A 43 -2.18 2.41 10.07
N THR A 44 -2.88 1.86 11.05
CA THR A 44 -4.29 2.18 11.29
C THR A 44 -4.39 3.21 12.39
N LEU A 45 -5.15 4.28 12.12
CA LEU A 45 -5.46 5.35 13.06
C LEU A 45 -6.95 5.33 13.36
N GLY A 46 -7.32 5.43 14.63
CA GLY A 46 -8.70 5.57 15.07
C GLY A 46 -8.92 6.97 15.65
N VAL A 47 -10.00 7.61 15.24
CA VAL A 47 -10.49 8.82 15.88
C VAL A 47 -11.57 8.43 16.87
N THR A 48 -11.26 8.59 18.15
CA THR A 48 -12.23 8.29 19.23
C THR A 48 -12.65 9.58 19.91
N PRO A 49 -13.95 9.83 20.04
CA PRO A 49 -14.42 10.97 20.82
C PRO A 49 -14.08 10.74 22.31
N LYS A 50 -13.66 11.81 22.99
CA LYS A 50 -13.33 11.76 24.43
C LYS A 50 -14.55 11.70 25.36
N SER A 51 -15.76 11.80 24.83
CA SER A 51 -16.98 11.81 25.62
C SER A 51 -17.62 10.43 25.70
N SER A 52 -18.00 10.05 26.91
CA SER A 52 -18.78 8.84 27.20
C SER A 52 -20.21 9.29 27.53
N GLY A 53 -21.21 8.89 26.74
CA GLY A 53 -22.61 9.23 27.02
C GLY A 53 -23.47 9.21 25.78
N PRO A 54 -24.76 9.55 25.89
CA PRO A 54 -25.69 9.58 24.74
C PRO A 54 -25.26 10.55 23.63
N GLU A 55 -24.43 11.54 23.94
CA GLU A 55 -23.82 12.46 22.99
C GLU A 55 -22.78 11.76 22.06
N ALA A 56 -22.27 10.59 22.46
CA ALA A 56 -21.31 9.83 21.67
C ALA A 56 -21.90 9.41 20.31
N LEU A 57 -23.19 9.07 20.26
CA LEU A 57 -23.87 8.69 19.01
C LEU A 57 -23.89 9.85 17.99
N THR A 58 -24.12 11.07 18.46
CA THR A 58 -24.09 12.27 17.61
C THR A 58 -22.68 12.53 17.11
N LEU A 59 -21.67 12.29 17.96
CA LEU A 59 -20.26 12.43 17.59
C LEU A 59 -19.82 11.39 16.55
N PHE A 60 -20.32 10.16 16.62
CA PHE A 60 -20.04 9.16 15.57
C PHE A 60 -20.60 9.57 14.21
N ALA A 61 -21.76 10.22 14.15
CA ALA A 61 -22.28 10.76 12.90
C ALA A 61 -21.40 11.88 12.31
N ILE A 62 -20.76 12.67 13.16
CA ILE A 62 -19.82 13.72 12.77
C ILE A 62 -18.48 13.13 12.30
N LEU A 63 -18.09 11.97 12.80
CA LEU A 63 -16.82 11.34 12.40
C LEU A 63 -16.75 11.06 10.90
N ASP A 64 -17.86 10.73 10.25
CA ASP A 64 -17.90 10.51 8.80
C ASP A 64 -17.55 11.76 7.99
N GLN A 65 -17.72 12.94 8.57
CA GLN A 65 -17.34 14.22 7.95
C GLN A 65 -15.90 14.62 8.31
N VAL A 66 -15.46 14.26 9.50
CA VAL A 66 -14.17 14.66 10.06
C VAL A 66 -13.03 13.77 9.57
N VAL A 67 -13.26 12.46 9.44
CA VAL A 67 -12.23 11.51 9.03
C VAL A 67 -11.64 11.81 7.64
N PRO A 68 -12.45 12.11 6.61
CA PRO A 68 -11.91 12.51 5.31
C PRO A 68 -11.04 13.77 5.38
N PHE A 69 -11.40 14.72 6.23
CA PHE A 69 -10.61 15.94 6.45
C PHE A 69 -9.22 15.63 7.03
N TYR A 70 -9.15 14.73 8.02
CA TYR A 70 -7.86 14.28 8.55
C TYR A 70 -7.06 13.45 7.54
N ALA A 71 -7.72 12.68 6.69
CA ALA A 71 -7.05 11.96 5.62
C ALA A 71 -6.40 12.91 4.60
N GLU A 72 -7.10 13.97 4.22
CA GLU A 72 -6.56 15.00 3.35
C GLU A 72 -5.39 15.77 4.01
N ALA A 73 -5.52 16.04 5.31
CA ALA A 73 -4.44 16.66 6.07
C ALA A 73 -3.20 15.73 6.16
N ALA A 74 -3.40 14.42 6.26
CA ALA A 74 -2.31 13.45 6.26
C ALA A 74 -1.59 13.36 4.91
N ASP A 75 -2.32 13.49 3.81
CA ASP A 75 -1.77 13.49 2.46
C ASP A 75 -1.20 14.87 2.05
N SER A 76 -1.36 15.88 2.90
CA SER A 76 -0.87 17.21 2.63
C SER A 76 0.66 17.26 2.49
N ARG A 77 1.14 18.13 1.59
CA ARG A 77 2.58 18.33 1.36
C ARG A 77 3.33 18.67 2.65
N THR A 78 2.71 19.42 3.54
CA THR A 78 3.31 19.83 4.81
C THR A 78 3.49 18.66 5.76
N THR A 79 2.51 17.76 5.86
CA THR A 79 2.60 16.54 6.68
C THR A 79 3.65 15.58 6.11
N LEU A 80 3.65 15.37 4.81
CA LEU A 80 4.62 14.51 4.14
C LEU A 80 6.04 15.07 4.23
N ALA A 81 6.22 16.39 4.11
CA ALA A 81 7.52 17.05 4.28
C ALA A 81 8.03 16.90 5.72
N ALA A 82 7.18 17.08 6.72
CA ALA A 82 7.54 16.88 8.13
C ALA A 82 7.88 15.41 8.43
N ALA A 83 7.18 14.45 7.83
CA ALA A 83 7.47 13.03 7.95
C ALA A 83 8.82 12.69 7.29
N ARG A 84 9.10 13.24 6.11
CA ARG A 84 10.39 13.09 5.43
C ARG A 84 11.55 13.61 6.25
N ALA A 85 11.40 14.80 6.83
CA ALA A 85 12.43 15.40 7.68
C ALA A 85 12.73 14.54 8.91
N ARG A 86 11.71 13.91 9.50
CA ARG A 86 11.88 13.02 10.64
C ARG A 86 12.52 11.69 10.30
N LEU A 87 12.16 11.14 9.14
CA LEU A 87 12.68 9.85 8.71
C LEU A 87 14.14 9.96 8.22
N GLY A 88 14.54 11.15 7.74
CA GLY A 88 15.86 11.38 7.15
C GLY A 88 16.08 10.65 5.83
N GLN A 89 15.03 10.07 5.26
CA GLN A 89 15.03 9.31 4.01
C GLN A 89 13.78 9.67 3.19
N PRO A 90 13.79 9.45 1.87
CA PRO A 90 12.59 9.62 1.07
C PRO A 90 11.50 8.65 1.56
N LEU A 91 10.29 9.18 1.72
CA LEU A 91 9.12 8.35 2.02
C LEU A 91 8.81 7.43 0.83
N GLY A 92 8.28 6.24 1.15
CA GLY A 92 7.63 5.42 0.15
C GLY A 92 6.39 6.12 -0.43
N ASP A 93 5.75 5.45 -1.38
CA ASP A 93 4.47 5.91 -1.92
C ASP A 93 3.39 5.81 -0.85
N ILE A 94 2.79 6.94 -0.48
CA ILE A 94 1.81 7.03 0.61
C ILE A 94 0.42 7.12 0.01
N SER A 95 -0.48 6.28 0.50
CA SER A 95 -1.92 6.38 0.23
C SER A 95 -2.72 6.26 1.52
N ILE A 96 -3.85 6.95 1.56
CA ILE A 96 -4.69 7.00 2.76
C ILE A 96 -6.09 6.54 2.39
N GLU A 97 -6.58 5.57 3.15
CA GLU A 97 -7.93 5.05 3.02
C GLU A 97 -8.74 5.37 4.27
N THR A 98 -9.97 5.79 4.07
CA THR A 98 -10.93 6.07 5.15
C THR A 98 -12.08 5.07 5.10
N PHE A 99 -12.57 4.70 6.28
CA PHE A 99 -13.70 3.78 6.42
C PHE A 99 -14.88 4.53 7.03
N LYS A 100 -15.92 4.72 6.22
CA LYS A 100 -17.15 5.39 6.66
C LYS A 100 -17.80 4.67 7.86
N GLY A 101 -18.34 5.43 8.79
CA GLY A 101 -19.04 4.91 9.95
C GLY A 101 -18.15 4.31 11.04
N THR A 102 -16.82 4.28 10.87
CA THR A 102 -15.93 3.60 11.82
C THR A 102 -14.98 4.54 12.54
N GLY A 103 -14.82 5.77 12.06
CA GLY A 103 -13.78 6.67 12.55
C GLY A 103 -12.35 6.18 12.32
N LEU A 104 -12.16 5.19 11.44
CA LEU A 104 -10.87 4.61 11.15
C LEU A 104 -10.30 5.14 9.83
N MET A 105 -9.00 5.37 9.83
CA MET A 105 -8.23 5.61 8.61
C MET A 105 -7.00 4.71 8.57
N LYS A 106 -6.60 4.30 7.39
CA LYS A 106 -5.38 3.52 7.15
C LYS A 106 -4.39 4.34 6.33
N VAL A 107 -3.20 4.47 6.84
CA VAL A 107 -2.06 5.01 6.11
C VAL A 107 -1.28 3.84 5.55
N LYS A 108 -1.25 3.72 4.22
CA LYS A 108 -0.50 2.69 3.50
C LYS A 108 0.76 3.31 2.93
N ALA A 109 1.87 2.63 3.09
CA ALA A 109 3.13 3.02 2.49
C ALA A 109 3.68 1.87 1.65
N ARG A 110 4.02 2.15 0.40
CA ARG A 110 4.64 1.21 -0.52
C ARG A 110 6.09 1.58 -0.78
N SER A 111 6.97 0.61 -0.70
CA SER A 111 8.40 0.81 -0.97
C SER A 111 9.04 -0.50 -1.45
N PRO A 112 10.11 -0.44 -2.22
CA PRO A 112 10.94 -1.61 -2.54
C PRO A 112 11.56 -2.26 -1.30
N SER A 113 11.70 -1.53 -0.20
CA SER A 113 12.21 -2.03 1.08
C SER A 113 11.07 -2.19 2.10
N PRO A 114 10.89 -3.38 2.71
CA PRO A 114 9.86 -3.61 3.72
C PRO A 114 10.06 -2.74 4.95
N ARG A 115 11.30 -2.49 5.35
CA ARG A 115 11.64 -1.63 6.48
C ARG A 115 11.28 -0.17 6.21
N LEU A 116 11.57 0.33 5.00
CA LEU A 116 11.21 1.69 4.62
C LEU A 116 9.70 1.88 4.51
N ALA A 117 8.96 0.90 3.99
CA ALA A 117 7.50 0.93 3.95
C ALA A 117 6.92 1.04 5.38
N GLN A 118 7.39 0.22 6.31
CA GLN A 118 6.96 0.25 7.70
C GLN A 118 7.28 1.59 8.38
N LEU A 119 8.52 2.07 8.25
CA LEU A 119 8.94 3.34 8.84
C LEU A 119 8.18 4.53 8.25
N SER A 120 7.92 4.52 6.94
CA SER A 120 7.14 5.56 6.26
C SER A 120 5.72 5.62 6.79
N ALA A 121 5.01 4.50 6.84
CA ALA A 121 3.64 4.44 7.35
C ALA A 121 3.56 4.92 8.82
N GLN A 122 4.44 4.43 9.68
CA GLN A 122 4.48 4.80 11.10
C GLN A 122 4.84 6.27 11.30
N THR A 123 5.79 6.80 10.53
CA THR A 123 6.24 8.19 10.68
C THR A 123 5.15 9.16 10.24
N VAL A 124 4.47 8.91 9.13
CA VAL A 124 3.34 9.72 8.68
C VAL A 124 2.21 9.70 9.71
N ALA A 125 1.86 8.52 10.22
CA ALA A 125 0.83 8.37 11.25
C ALA A 125 1.18 9.17 12.52
N ARG A 126 2.41 9.10 13.00
CA ARG A 126 2.87 9.85 14.19
C ARG A 126 2.89 11.35 13.98
N VAL A 127 3.32 11.81 12.80
CA VAL A 127 3.33 13.24 12.46
C VAL A 127 1.90 13.76 12.44
N LEU A 128 0.98 13.03 11.81
CA LEU A 128 -0.43 13.41 11.79
C LEU A 128 -1.02 13.53 13.20
N VAL A 129 -0.86 12.50 14.03
CA VAL A 129 -1.36 12.51 15.42
C VAL A 129 -0.83 13.71 16.19
N ARG A 130 0.45 14.05 16.07
CA ARG A 130 1.02 15.21 16.73
C ARG A 130 0.44 16.54 16.25
N ARG A 131 0.24 16.68 14.95
CA ARG A 131 -0.34 17.90 14.36
C ARG A 131 -1.78 18.09 14.80
N VAL A 132 -2.56 17.01 14.81
CA VAL A 132 -3.94 17.04 15.32
C VAL A 132 -3.96 17.42 16.79
N ASN A 133 -3.11 16.83 17.62
CA ASN A 133 -3.04 17.13 19.06
C ASN A 133 -2.56 18.55 19.37
N ARG A 134 -1.81 19.19 18.45
CA ARG A 134 -1.40 20.60 18.58
C ARG A 134 -2.41 21.60 18.01
N GLY A 135 -3.50 21.10 17.42
CA GLY A 135 -4.49 21.96 16.73
C GLY A 135 -3.98 22.60 15.45
N GLU A 136 -2.91 22.07 14.85
CA GLU A 136 -2.33 22.57 13.59
C GLU A 136 -3.09 22.10 12.34
N VAL A 137 -4.08 21.23 12.54
CA VAL A 137 -4.99 20.73 11.51
C VAL A 137 -6.38 21.27 11.82
N GLY A 138 -6.72 22.33 11.16
CA GLY A 138 -8.01 23.01 11.33
C GLY A 138 -8.14 24.15 10.36
#